data_267a4d1046ea3087c691fbd14161b2d7
#
_entry.id   267a4d1046ea3087c691fbd14161b2d7
#
_cell.length_a   1.000
_cell.length_b   1.000
_cell.length_c   1.000
_cell.angle_alpha   90.00
_cell.angle_beta   90.00
_cell.angle_gamma   90.00
#
_symmetry.space_group_name_H-M   'P 1'
#
loop_
_entity.id
_entity.type
_entity.pdbx_description
1 polymer ?
#
loop_
_entity_poly.entity_id
_entity_poly.type
_entity_poly.pdbx_seq_one_letter_code
_entity_poly.pdbx_strand_id
1 'polypeptide(L)'
;TELYYKYMWDINPYEIDNVRTRYYANNDATAYAYGIDMNIHGEFVEGIESFFKIGLMSVKEDIKGDSYKEYYNAAGEKILFGYSEDQVVVDSATIYPGYIPRPTDQLLTIGAMVQDRMPGFERFSVQMGLQFGTGLPYGPPDKERYKDTLRLKSYFRVDLGMSFDLLYGDESSQKKIKKHFSDAKISLEIFNLLGIKNVMSKQWIQDVNGVYFSVPNYLTNRRINLKLILRLK
;
A
#
# COMPACT_ATOMS: atom_id res chain seq x y z
N THR A 1 12.06 -16.86 6.98
CA THR A 1 10.84 -17.20 6.23
C THR A 1 9.79 -17.70 7.21
N GLU A 2 8.58 -17.19 7.07
CA GLU A 2 7.43 -17.53 7.92
C GLU A 2 6.26 -17.94 7.03
N LEU A 3 5.61 -19.04 7.38
CA LEU A 3 4.33 -19.47 6.81
C LEU A 3 3.27 -19.30 7.89
N TYR A 4 2.14 -18.73 7.53
CA TYR A 4 1.07 -18.52 8.50
C TYR A 4 -0.30 -18.83 7.92
N TYR A 5 -1.19 -19.28 8.82
CA TYR A 5 -2.63 -19.41 8.60
C TYR A 5 -3.36 -18.91 9.85
N LYS A 6 -4.35 -18.05 9.65
CA LYS A 6 -5.19 -17.49 10.71
C LYS A 6 -6.65 -17.61 10.31
N TYR A 7 -7.45 -18.22 11.17
CA TYR A 7 -8.90 -18.20 11.06
C TYR A 7 -9.48 -17.27 12.13
N MET A 8 -10.50 -16.50 11.74
CA MET A 8 -11.14 -15.50 12.58
C MET A 8 -12.65 -15.65 12.49
N TRP A 9 -13.33 -15.56 13.64
CA TRP A 9 -14.79 -15.63 13.74
C TRP A 9 -15.32 -14.44 14.52
N ASP A 10 -16.63 -14.16 14.39
CA ASP A 10 -17.31 -13.05 15.04
C ASP A 10 -16.59 -11.71 14.84
N ILE A 11 -16.07 -11.50 13.63
CA ILE A 11 -15.39 -10.28 13.26
C ILE A 11 -16.39 -9.25 12.72
N ASN A 12 -16.05 -7.98 12.90
CA ASN A 12 -16.81 -6.86 12.37
C ASN A 12 -16.31 -6.52 10.96
N PRO A 13 -17.12 -6.70 9.91
CA PRO A 13 -16.80 -6.25 8.58
C PRO A 13 -16.63 -4.74 8.51
N TYR A 14 -15.77 -4.29 7.61
CA TYR A 14 -15.57 -2.87 7.37
C TYR A 14 -15.23 -2.59 5.91
N GLU A 15 -15.41 -1.35 5.52
CA GLU A 15 -14.99 -0.83 4.22
C GLU A 15 -14.14 0.43 4.38
N ILE A 16 -13.42 0.79 3.34
CA ILE A 16 -12.68 2.06 3.28
C ILE A 16 -13.43 2.98 2.33
N ASP A 17 -14.10 3.97 2.92
CA ASP A 17 -14.81 5.02 2.20
C ASP A 17 -13.93 6.28 2.16
N ASN A 18 -13.35 6.58 1.01
CA ASN A 18 -12.36 7.62 0.82
C ASN A 18 -11.13 7.40 1.72
N VAL A 19 -11.01 8.13 2.83
CA VAL A 19 -9.93 8.01 3.84
C VAL A 19 -10.45 7.55 5.20
N ARG A 20 -11.73 7.17 5.29
CA ARG A 20 -12.39 6.74 6.52
C ARG A 20 -12.61 5.24 6.51
N THR A 21 -12.46 4.62 7.66
CA THR A 21 -12.91 3.25 7.89
C THR A 21 -14.33 3.28 8.40
N ARG A 22 -15.25 2.62 7.69
CA ARG A 22 -16.65 2.45 8.08
C ARG A 22 -16.86 1.01 8.52
N TYR A 23 -17.21 0.81 9.77
CA TYR A 23 -17.57 -0.49 10.31
C TYR A 23 -19.06 -0.74 10.18
N TYR A 24 -19.46 -1.97 9.88
CA TYR A 24 -20.86 -2.37 9.81
C TYR A 24 -21.48 -2.54 11.20
N ALA A 25 -20.66 -2.57 12.25
CA ALA A 25 -21.04 -2.70 13.65
C ALA A 25 -21.77 -4.01 14.02
N ASN A 26 -21.64 -5.02 13.18
CA ASN A 26 -22.12 -6.38 13.40
C ASN A 26 -20.91 -7.31 13.51
N ASN A 27 -20.91 -8.25 14.42
CA ASN A 27 -19.87 -9.28 14.50
C ASN A 27 -20.37 -10.55 13.76
N ASP A 28 -20.75 -10.38 12.52
CA ASP A 28 -21.45 -11.39 11.72
C ASP A 28 -20.60 -11.96 10.57
N ALA A 29 -19.28 -11.76 10.62
CA ALA A 29 -18.40 -12.32 9.61
C ALA A 29 -17.39 -13.32 10.17
N THR A 30 -16.98 -14.22 9.30
CA THR A 30 -15.82 -15.09 9.47
C THR A 30 -14.76 -14.70 8.44
N ALA A 31 -13.49 -14.92 8.77
CA ALA A 31 -12.42 -14.65 7.83
C ALA A 31 -11.27 -15.61 8.00
N TYR A 32 -10.43 -15.70 6.95
CA TYR A 32 -9.13 -16.34 7.04
C TYR A 32 -8.06 -15.49 6.39
N ALA A 33 -6.85 -15.63 6.91
CA ALA A 33 -5.64 -15.06 6.33
C ALA A 33 -4.58 -16.16 6.23
N TYR A 34 -3.93 -16.27 5.10
CA TYR A 34 -2.78 -17.13 4.94
C TYR A 34 -1.74 -16.47 4.05
N GLY A 35 -0.50 -16.87 4.23
CA GLY A 35 0.58 -16.28 3.46
C GLY A 35 1.93 -16.84 3.78
N ILE A 36 2.90 -16.30 3.08
CA ILE A 36 4.32 -16.53 3.28
C ILE A 36 5.05 -15.19 3.29
N ASP A 37 5.84 -14.98 4.32
CA ASP A 37 6.71 -13.83 4.45
C ASP A 37 8.17 -14.29 4.45
N MET A 38 8.99 -13.63 3.64
CA MET A 38 10.43 -13.83 3.60
C MET A 38 11.12 -12.51 3.86
N ASN A 39 12.08 -12.51 4.77
CA ASN A 39 12.92 -11.38 5.08
C ASN A 39 14.38 -11.83 5.07
N ILE A 40 15.18 -11.18 4.23
CA ILE A 40 16.62 -11.36 4.15
C ILE A 40 17.24 -10.03 4.59
N HIS A 41 18.05 -10.06 5.61
CA HIS A 41 18.78 -8.88 6.09
C HIS A 41 20.21 -9.28 6.40
N GLY A 42 21.09 -8.33 6.28
CA GLY A 42 22.53 -8.54 6.55
C GLY A 42 23.36 -7.41 6.01
N GLU A 43 24.63 -7.51 6.30
CA GLU A 43 25.66 -6.60 5.80
C GLU A 43 26.16 -7.10 4.45
N PHE A 44 25.62 -6.56 3.35
CA PHE A 44 26.20 -6.81 2.02
C PHE A 44 27.49 -6.02 1.80
N VAL A 45 27.64 -4.94 2.55
CA VAL A 45 28.85 -4.14 2.70
C VAL A 45 29.15 -4.05 4.19
N GLU A 46 30.40 -4.24 4.58
CA GLU A 46 30.85 -4.26 5.97
C GLU A 46 30.41 -3.00 6.73
N GLY A 47 29.71 -3.20 7.86
CA GLY A 47 29.17 -2.13 8.70
C GLY A 47 27.89 -1.46 8.18
N ILE A 48 27.26 -1.97 7.10
CA ILE A 48 26.06 -1.39 6.50
C ILE A 48 24.98 -2.45 6.33
N GLU A 49 23.92 -2.31 7.09
CA GLU A 49 22.78 -3.24 7.06
C GLU A 49 21.84 -2.92 5.88
N SER A 50 21.54 -3.96 5.09
CA SER A 50 20.57 -3.92 4.01
C SER A 50 19.52 -4.99 4.19
N PHE A 51 18.33 -4.81 3.62
CA PHE A 51 17.28 -5.81 3.69
C PHE A 51 16.51 -5.96 2.39
N PHE A 52 15.96 -7.15 2.22
CA PHE A 52 14.98 -7.49 1.20
C PHE A 52 13.82 -8.25 1.84
N LYS A 53 12.59 -7.82 1.57
CA LYS A 53 11.36 -8.43 2.06
C LYS A 53 10.44 -8.76 0.90
N ILE A 54 9.83 -9.92 0.94
CA ILE A 54 8.76 -10.32 0.05
C ILE A 54 7.66 -10.99 0.86
N GLY A 55 6.42 -10.59 0.65
CA GLY A 55 5.24 -11.16 1.29
C GLY A 55 4.21 -11.55 0.25
N LEU A 56 3.68 -12.74 0.36
CA LEU A 56 2.53 -13.23 -0.38
C LEU A 56 1.41 -13.49 0.63
N MET A 57 0.26 -12.83 0.47
CA MET A 57 -0.83 -12.93 1.41
C MET A 57 -2.18 -13.00 0.70
N SER A 58 -3.11 -13.77 1.25
CA SER A 58 -4.52 -13.70 0.91
C SER A 58 -5.35 -13.59 2.18
N VAL A 59 -6.23 -12.58 2.22
CA VAL A 59 -7.14 -12.35 3.35
C VAL A 59 -8.55 -12.20 2.82
N LYS A 60 -9.42 -13.14 3.18
CA LYS A 60 -10.82 -13.12 2.75
C LYS A 60 -11.76 -13.22 3.93
N GLU A 61 -12.96 -12.66 3.76
CA GLU A 61 -14.04 -12.75 4.75
C GLU A 61 -15.35 -13.11 4.10
N ASP A 62 -16.19 -13.81 4.85
CA ASP A 62 -17.55 -14.21 4.52
C ASP A 62 -18.50 -13.53 5.51
N ILE A 63 -19.41 -12.71 5.00
CA ILE A 63 -20.38 -11.96 5.80
C ILE A 63 -21.67 -12.77 5.85
N LYS A 64 -22.14 -13.13 7.03
CA LYS A 64 -23.35 -13.95 7.20
C LYS A 64 -24.58 -13.28 6.58
N GLY A 65 -25.25 -14.01 5.70
CA GLY A 65 -26.51 -13.57 5.11
C GLY A 65 -26.36 -12.54 3.99
N ASP A 66 -25.15 -12.26 3.56
CA ASP A 66 -24.92 -11.41 2.41
C ASP A 66 -25.46 -12.07 1.13
N SER A 67 -26.22 -11.32 0.37
CA SER A 67 -26.73 -11.74 -0.94
C SER A 67 -27.14 -10.52 -1.74
N TYR A 68 -27.08 -10.66 -3.05
CA TYR A 68 -27.60 -9.63 -3.95
C TYR A 68 -28.31 -10.27 -5.14
N LYS A 69 -29.14 -9.48 -5.84
CA LYS A 69 -29.82 -9.94 -7.05
C LYS A 69 -29.09 -9.47 -8.29
N GLU A 70 -28.93 -10.38 -9.22
CA GLU A 70 -28.60 -10.09 -10.61
C GLU A 70 -29.86 -10.18 -11.45
N TYR A 71 -30.00 -9.30 -12.42
CA TYR A 71 -31.17 -9.21 -13.29
C TYR A 71 -30.76 -9.50 -14.72
N TYR A 72 -31.63 -10.18 -15.46
CA TYR A 72 -31.38 -10.60 -16.82
C TYR A 72 -32.51 -10.16 -17.76
N ASN A 73 -32.15 -9.80 -19.00
CA ASN A 73 -33.10 -9.47 -20.06
C ASN A 73 -33.60 -10.73 -20.80
N ALA A 74 -34.46 -10.55 -21.78
CA ALA A 74 -35.03 -11.65 -22.59
C ALA A 74 -33.96 -12.42 -23.38
N ALA A 75 -32.83 -11.83 -23.70
CA ALA A 75 -31.67 -12.46 -24.33
C ALA A 75 -30.78 -13.26 -23.35
N GLY A 76 -31.09 -13.23 -22.06
CA GLY A 76 -30.27 -13.86 -21.01
C GLY A 76 -29.02 -13.07 -20.64
N GLU A 77 -28.91 -11.82 -21.05
CA GLU A 77 -27.79 -10.95 -20.72
C GLU A 77 -28.03 -10.28 -19.38
N LYS A 78 -26.96 -10.18 -18.58
CA LYS A 78 -27.00 -9.47 -17.28
C LYS A 78 -27.24 -7.98 -17.49
N ILE A 79 -28.26 -7.45 -16.86
CA ILE A 79 -28.61 -6.03 -16.91
C ILE A 79 -27.72 -5.23 -15.99
N LEU A 80 -26.99 -4.29 -16.55
CA LEU A 80 -26.29 -3.23 -15.80
C LEU A 80 -27.12 -1.95 -15.97
N PHE A 81 -27.91 -1.61 -14.95
CA PHE A 81 -28.78 -0.45 -14.97
C PHE A 81 -28.02 0.84 -15.31
N GLY A 82 -28.51 1.58 -16.32
CA GLY A 82 -27.87 2.77 -16.84
C GLY A 82 -26.80 2.53 -17.93
N TYR A 83 -26.47 1.26 -18.22
CA TYR A 83 -25.44 0.91 -19.23
C TYR A 83 -25.94 -0.09 -20.28
N SER A 84 -26.72 -1.10 -19.89
CA SER A 84 -27.28 -2.07 -20.86
C SER A 84 -28.30 -1.40 -21.77
N GLU A 85 -28.31 -1.79 -23.06
CA GLU A 85 -29.28 -1.28 -24.03
C GLU A 85 -30.69 -1.77 -23.71
N ASP A 86 -30.86 -3.07 -23.46
CA ASP A 86 -32.11 -3.66 -22.96
C ASP A 86 -32.06 -3.81 -21.44
N GLN A 87 -32.87 -3.01 -20.75
CA GLN A 87 -32.97 -3.01 -19.29
C GLN A 87 -34.29 -3.61 -18.81
N VAL A 88 -35.02 -4.30 -19.67
CA VAL A 88 -36.26 -4.98 -19.29
C VAL A 88 -35.94 -6.27 -18.53
N VAL A 89 -36.27 -6.30 -17.26
CA VAL A 89 -36.03 -7.47 -16.40
C VAL A 89 -37.03 -8.57 -16.74
N VAL A 90 -36.53 -9.72 -17.16
CA VAL A 90 -37.31 -10.93 -17.43
C VAL A 90 -37.02 -12.00 -16.39
N ASP A 91 -35.79 -12.05 -15.90
CA ASP A 91 -35.36 -13.04 -14.90
C ASP A 91 -34.42 -12.40 -13.87
N SER A 92 -34.30 -13.07 -12.70
CA SER A 92 -33.39 -12.65 -11.65
C SER A 92 -32.80 -13.83 -10.89
N ALA A 93 -31.49 -13.78 -10.59
CA ALA A 93 -30.80 -14.74 -9.76
C ALA A 93 -30.35 -14.09 -8.45
N THR A 94 -30.48 -14.83 -7.34
CA THR A 94 -29.89 -14.42 -6.06
C THR A 94 -28.48 -15.01 -5.98
N ILE A 95 -27.51 -14.14 -5.79
CA ILE A 95 -26.09 -14.51 -5.69
C ILE A 95 -25.67 -14.42 -4.23
N TYR A 96 -25.00 -15.46 -3.75
CA TYR A 96 -24.37 -15.53 -2.44
C TYR A 96 -22.84 -15.50 -2.66
N PRO A 97 -22.16 -14.38 -2.36
CA PRO A 97 -20.76 -14.19 -2.75
C PRO A 97 -19.77 -15.06 -1.96
N GLY A 98 -20.11 -15.46 -0.73
CA GLY A 98 -19.21 -16.21 0.13
C GLY A 98 -17.95 -15.43 0.49
N TYR A 99 -16.78 -16.08 0.43
CA TYR A 99 -15.52 -15.43 0.80
C TYR A 99 -15.07 -14.39 -0.22
N ILE A 100 -15.13 -13.11 0.18
CA ILE A 100 -14.68 -11.95 -0.60
C ILE A 100 -13.36 -11.39 -0.06
N PRO A 101 -12.55 -10.69 -0.86
CA PRO A 101 -11.32 -10.05 -0.38
C PRO A 101 -11.61 -9.01 0.72
N ARG A 102 -10.88 -9.08 1.83
CA ARG A 102 -10.90 -8.02 2.85
C ARG A 102 -10.22 -6.75 2.33
N PRO A 103 -10.55 -5.55 2.86
CA PRO A 103 -9.91 -4.31 2.44
C PRO A 103 -8.38 -4.29 2.58
N THR A 104 -7.81 -5.16 3.40
CA THR A 104 -6.36 -5.36 3.59
C THR A 104 -5.76 -6.46 2.72
N ASP A 105 -6.53 -7.11 1.84
CA ASP A 105 -6.05 -8.20 0.99
C ASP A 105 -5.08 -7.67 -0.07
N GLN A 106 -3.78 -7.76 0.21
CA GLN A 106 -2.70 -7.36 -0.67
C GLN A 106 -1.85 -8.58 -1.06
N LEU A 107 -2.03 -9.07 -2.27
CA LEU A 107 -1.50 -10.37 -2.70
C LEU A 107 0.02 -10.46 -2.69
N LEU A 108 0.71 -9.39 -3.08
CA LEU A 108 2.17 -9.35 -3.14
C LEU A 108 2.67 -8.02 -2.60
N THR A 109 3.63 -8.09 -1.70
CA THR A 109 4.40 -6.94 -1.21
C THR A 109 5.88 -7.21 -1.38
N ILE A 110 6.65 -6.20 -1.81
CA ILE A 110 8.10 -6.25 -1.91
C ILE A 110 8.65 -4.97 -1.27
N GLY A 111 9.65 -5.13 -0.42
CA GLY A 111 10.41 -4.04 0.17
C GLY A 111 11.90 -4.35 0.08
N ALA A 112 12.68 -3.37 -0.32
CA ALA A 112 14.13 -3.49 -0.32
C ALA A 112 14.75 -2.17 0.14
N MET A 113 15.83 -2.26 0.88
CA MET A 113 16.68 -1.13 1.19
C MET A 113 18.13 -1.58 1.09
N VAL A 114 18.88 -0.84 0.31
CA VAL A 114 20.32 -1.03 0.16
C VAL A 114 20.98 0.29 0.50
N GLN A 115 22.01 0.22 1.33
CA GLN A 115 22.85 1.35 1.66
C GLN A 115 24.29 0.97 1.39
N ASP A 116 25.08 1.91 0.89
CA ASP A 116 26.51 1.71 0.64
C ASP A 116 27.28 3.01 0.84
N ARG A 117 28.56 2.88 1.15
CA ARG A 117 29.53 3.96 1.09
C ARG A 117 30.22 3.96 -0.27
N MET A 118 30.45 5.13 -0.82
CA MET A 118 31.12 5.22 -2.11
C MET A 118 32.58 4.75 -1.99
N PRO A 119 32.99 3.72 -2.75
CA PRO A 119 34.39 3.22 -2.72
C PRO A 119 35.37 4.36 -3.03
N GLY A 120 36.40 4.51 -2.18
CA GLY A 120 37.38 5.58 -2.29
C GLY A 120 36.89 6.95 -1.80
N PHE A 121 35.64 7.08 -1.39
CA PHE A 121 35.08 8.31 -0.81
C PHE A 121 34.11 7.98 0.36
N GLU A 122 34.65 7.34 1.37
CA GLU A 122 33.89 6.76 2.50
C GLU A 122 33.06 7.76 3.32
N ARG A 123 33.32 9.08 3.14
CA ARG A 123 32.49 10.15 3.71
C ARG A 123 31.10 10.22 3.10
N PHE A 124 30.96 9.69 1.91
CA PHE A 124 29.72 9.75 1.15
C PHE A 124 29.03 8.38 1.15
N SER A 125 27.78 8.37 1.58
CA SER A 125 26.94 7.18 1.55
C SER A 125 25.69 7.42 0.73
N VAL A 126 25.26 6.37 0.03
CA VAL A 126 24.03 6.36 -0.77
C VAL A 126 23.11 5.29 -0.21
N GLN A 127 21.85 5.61 -0.08
CA GLN A 127 20.78 4.71 0.33
C GLN A 127 19.71 4.69 -0.74
N MET A 128 19.28 3.50 -1.14
CA MET A 128 18.16 3.32 -2.05
C MET A 128 17.11 2.42 -1.40
N GLY A 129 15.87 2.88 -1.39
CA GLY A 129 14.71 2.13 -0.91
C GLY A 129 13.76 1.84 -2.07
N LEU A 130 13.19 0.63 -2.09
CA LEU A 130 12.16 0.21 -3.03
C LEU A 130 10.98 -0.35 -2.26
N GLN A 131 9.77 0.05 -2.65
CA GLN A 131 8.52 -0.47 -2.12
C GLN A 131 7.57 -0.76 -3.27
N PHE A 132 7.03 -1.97 -3.27
CA PHE A 132 6.00 -2.42 -4.21
C PHE A 132 4.89 -3.13 -3.45
N GLY A 133 3.64 -2.95 -3.89
CA GLY A 133 2.50 -3.70 -3.39
C GLY A 133 1.40 -3.77 -4.44
N THR A 134 0.77 -4.92 -4.58
CA THR A 134 -0.41 -5.07 -5.43
C THR A 134 -1.57 -4.22 -4.90
N GLY A 135 -2.51 -3.86 -5.78
CA GLY A 135 -3.63 -3.01 -5.43
C GLY A 135 -4.55 -3.60 -4.36
N LEU A 136 -4.93 -2.79 -3.39
CA LEU A 136 -5.91 -3.15 -2.36
C LEU A 136 -7.32 -3.19 -2.94
N PRO A 137 -8.22 -4.03 -2.39
CA PRO A 137 -9.62 -4.07 -2.75
C PRO A 137 -10.35 -2.76 -2.41
N TYR A 138 -11.28 -2.37 -3.27
CA TYR A 138 -12.23 -1.28 -3.00
C TYR A 138 -13.53 -1.53 -3.76
N GLY A 139 -14.60 -0.87 -3.38
CA GLY A 139 -15.90 -0.98 -4.03
C GLY A 139 -16.64 0.35 -4.13
N PRO A 140 -17.77 0.38 -4.85
CA PRO A 140 -18.68 1.53 -4.89
C PRO A 140 -19.30 1.79 -3.51
N PRO A 141 -19.55 3.05 -3.12
CA PRO A 141 -20.02 3.40 -1.77
C PRO A 141 -21.52 3.18 -1.55
N ASP A 142 -22.26 3.02 -2.63
CA ASP A 142 -23.72 2.81 -2.64
C ASP A 142 -24.11 1.34 -2.65
N LYS A 143 -23.12 0.45 -2.64
CA LYS A 143 -23.33 -0.99 -2.73
C LYS A 143 -22.58 -1.70 -1.63
N GLU A 144 -23.17 -2.77 -1.23
CA GLU A 144 -22.52 -3.67 -0.31
C GLU A 144 -21.21 -4.15 -0.93
N ARG A 145 -20.14 -4.14 -0.15
CA ARG A 145 -18.78 -4.45 -0.56
C ARG A 145 -18.65 -5.81 -1.27
N TYR A 146 -19.52 -6.75 -0.89
CA TYR A 146 -19.51 -8.09 -1.46
C TYR A 146 -20.02 -8.18 -2.91
N LYS A 147 -20.64 -7.13 -3.42
CA LYS A 147 -21.21 -7.15 -4.77
C LYS A 147 -20.17 -6.88 -5.86
N ASP A 148 -19.41 -5.81 -5.69
CA ASP A 148 -18.47 -5.34 -6.71
C ASP A 148 -17.12 -4.98 -6.08
N THR A 149 -16.25 -5.98 -5.91
CA THR A 149 -14.90 -5.75 -5.41
C THR A 149 -13.93 -5.48 -6.56
N LEU A 150 -13.42 -4.27 -6.62
CA LEU A 150 -12.39 -3.83 -7.55
C LEU A 150 -11.04 -3.76 -6.85
N ARG A 151 -9.94 -3.60 -7.60
CA ARG A 151 -8.61 -3.39 -7.03
C ARG A 151 -8.01 -2.08 -7.49
N LEU A 152 -7.37 -1.37 -6.58
CA LEU A 152 -6.57 -0.19 -6.88
C LEU A 152 -5.39 -0.55 -7.78
N LYS A 153 -4.79 0.46 -8.40
CA LYS A 153 -3.49 0.28 -9.07
C LYS A 153 -2.43 -0.13 -8.06
N SER A 154 -1.47 -0.94 -8.50
CA SER A 154 -0.33 -1.32 -7.68
C SER A 154 0.44 -0.09 -7.20
N TYR A 155 0.89 -0.15 -5.96
CA TYR A 155 1.77 0.83 -5.36
C TYR A 155 3.21 0.56 -5.77
N PHE A 156 3.93 1.59 -6.19
CA PHE A 156 5.36 1.50 -6.45
C PHE A 156 6.08 2.79 -6.06
N ARG A 157 7.16 2.67 -5.31
CA ARG A 157 7.93 3.81 -4.86
C ARG A 157 9.41 3.46 -4.76
N VAL A 158 10.24 4.36 -5.26
CA VAL A 158 11.69 4.33 -5.09
C VAL A 158 12.10 5.61 -4.38
N ASP A 159 12.91 5.46 -3.33
CA ASP A 159 13.48 6.56 -2.56
C ASP A 159 15.00 6.54 -2.69
N LEU A 160 15.62 7.70 -2.76
CA LEU A 160 17.06 7.87 -2.82
C LEU A 160 17.50 8.80 -1.69
N GLY A 161 18.47 8.35 -0.90
CA GLY A 161 19.14 9.13 0.12
C GLY A 161 20.63 9.25 -0.20
N MET A 162 21.20 10.42 0.01
CA MET A 162 22.64 10.67 -0.08
C MET A 162 23.06 11.39 1.18
N SER A 163 24.12 10.91 1.83
CA SER A 163 24.61 11.53 3.07
C SER A 163 26.10 11.78 2.98
N PHE A 164 26.52 12.89 3.51
CA PHE A 164 27.92 13.28 3.61
C PHE A 164 28.28 13.51 5.08
N ASP A 165 29.28 12.77 5.55
CA ASP A 165 29.80 12.88 6.91
C ASP A 165 30.90 13.95 6.97
N LEU A 166 30.62 15.04 7.69
CA LEU A 166 31.52 16.17 7.84
C LEU A 166 32.70 15.88 8.77
N LEU A 167 32.60 14.84 9.61
CA LEU A 167 33.60 14.52 10.64
C LEU A 167 34.36 13.22 10.36
N TYR A 168 34.09 12.55 9.25
CA TYR A 168 34.78 11.32 8.91
C TYR A 168 36.27 11.58 8.59
N GLY A 169 37.14 10.76 9.18
CA GLY A 169 38.61 10.85 8.99
C GLY A 169 39.31 11.86 9.92
N ASP A 170 40.62 11.99 9.76
CA ASP A 170 41.52 12.71 10.70
C ASP A 170 42.12 14.01 10.12
N GLU A 171 41.42 14.65 9.20
CA GLU A 171 41.96 15.87 8.58
C GLU A 171 42.04 17.04 9.58
N SER A 172 43.15 17.77 9.52
CA SER A 172 43.42 18.91 10.40
C SER A 172 42.36 20.01 10.33
N SER A 173 41.69 20.16 9.18
CA SER A 173 40.61 21.12 8.97
C SER A 173 39.36 20.85 9.80
N GLN A 174 39.18 19.61 10.29
CA GLN A 174 38.02 19.22 11.08
C GLN A 174 38.19 19.43 12.58
N LYS A 175 39.40 19.73 13.04
CA LYS A 175 39.70 19.89 14.49
C LYS A 175 38.78 20.89 15.20
N LYS A 176 38.41 21.98 14.52
CA LYS A 176 37.50 22.98 15.09
C LYS A 176 36.07 22.46 15.29
N ILE A 177 35.56 21.69 14.32
CA ILE A 177 34.21 21.13 14.39
C ILE A 177 34.18 19.93 15.35
N LYS A 178 35.16 19.04 15.32
CA LYS A 178 35.33 17.90 16.24
C LYS A 178 35.43 18.32 17.72
N LYS A 179 35.82 19.55 17.99
CA LYS A 179 35.88 20.10 19.36
C LYS A 179 34.49 20.20 20.01
N HIS A 180 33.48 20.54 19.24
CA HIS A 180 32.13 20.82 19.73
C HIS A 180 31.09 19.74 19.38
N PHE A 181 31.33 18.98 18.31
CA PHE A 181 30.41 17.99 17.82
C PHE A 181 31.05 16.58 17.82
N SER A 182 30.26 15.60 18.23
CA SER A 182 30.60 14.17 18.15
C SER A 182 30.18 13.55 16.82
N ASP A 183 29.16 14.11 16.17
CA ASP A 183 28.68 13.69 14.85
C ASP A 183 28.17 14.91 14.08
N ALA A 184 28.44 14.97 12.80
CA ALA A 184 27.96 16.05 11.92
C ALA A 184 27.77 15.50 10.51
N LYS A 185 26.55 15.45 10.05
CA LYS A 185 26.15 14.92 8.72
C LYS A 185 25.21 15.85 8.00
N ILE A 186 25.37 15.94 6.69
CA ILE A 186 24.40 16.54 5.80
C ILE A 186 23.81 15.46 4.91
N SER A 187 22.47 15.43 4.77
CA SER A 187 21.79 14.42 3.98
C SER A 187 20.78 15.05 3.05
N LEU A 188 20.74 14.58 1.81
CA LEU A 188 19.72 14.89 0.81
C LEU A 188 18.90 13.62 0.58
N GLU A 189 17.58 13.72 0.78
CA GLU A 189 16.65 12.62 0.57
C GLU A 189 15.63 12.99 -0.50
N ILE A 190 15.44 12.11 -1.46
CA ILE A 190 14.44 12.25 -2.53
C ILE A 190 13.46 11.10 -2.39
N PHE A 191 12.29 11.38 -1.86
CA PHE A 191 11.19 10.43 -1.75
C PHE A 191 10.40 10.40 -3.05
N ASN A 192 9.97 9.19 -3.45
CA ASN A 192 9.27 8.94 -4.70
C ASN A 192 10.06 9.49 -5.90
N LEU A 193 11.29 9.04 -6.05
CA LEU A 193 12.24 9.49 -7.08
C LEU A 193 11.64 9.48 -8.49
N LEU A 194 10.85 8.45 -8.80
CA LEU A 194 10.22 8.28 -10.11
C LEU A 194 8.98 9.16 -10.30
N GLY A 195 8.47 9.81 -9.24
CA GLY A 195 7.29 10.68 -9.31
C GLY A 195 6.00 9.93 -9.62
N ILE A 196 5.90 8.66 -9.24
CA ILE A 196 4.71 7.83 -9.52
C ILE A 196 3.55 8.32 -8.67
N LYS A 197 2.41 8.52 -9.31
CA LYS A 197 1.14 8.90 -8.67
C LYS A 197 0.49 7.65 -8.06
N ASN A 198 0.92 7.29 -6.86
CA ASN A 198 0.35 6.17 -6.11
C ASN A 198 -1.02 6.53 -5.57
N VAL A 199 -2.00 5.67 -5.83
CA VAL A 199 -3.38 5.83 -5.37
C VAL A 199 -3.50 5.24 -3.97
N MET A 200 -3.96 6.04 -3.01
CA MET A 200 -4.24 5.59 -1.64
C MET A 200 -5.66 5.04 -1.53
N SER A 201 -6.62 5.74 -2.11
CA SER A 201 -8.04 5.42 -2.03
C SER A 201 -8.78 6.03 -3.22
N LYS A 202 -10.07 5.72 -3.33
CA LYS A 202 -10.98 6.32 -4.29
C LYS A 202 -12.07 7.07 -3.55
N GLN A 203 -12.38 8.27 -4.04
CA GLN A 203 -13.58 9.00 -3.66
C GLN A 203 -14.60 8.84 -4.78
N TRP A 204 -15.83 8.54 -4.42
CA TRP A 204 -16.92 8.44 -5.37
C TRP A 204 -17.72 9.75 -5.40
N ILE A 205 -18.01 10.21 -6.60
CA ILE A 205 -18.80 11.41 -6.86
C ILE A 205 -19.95 10.99 -7.76
N GLN A 206 -21.17 11.36 -7.39
CA GLN A 206 -22.37 11.14 -8.19
C GLN A 206 -22.68 12.40 -8.98
N ASP A 207 -22.94 12.25 -10.27
CA ASP A 207 -23.41 13.34 -11.11
C ASP A 207 -24.95 13.58 -10.96
N VAL A 208 -25.46 14.56 -11.68
CA VAL A 208 -26.88 14.91 -11.67
C VAL A 208 -27.81 13.82 -12.22
N ASN A 209 -27.27 12.87 -12.97
CA ASN A 209 -27.99 11.74 -13.55
C ASN A 209 -27.89 10.48 -12.68
N GLY A 210 -27.24 10.56 -11.52
CA GLY A 210 -27.07 9.43 -10.62
C GLY A 210 -25.91 8.51 -10.97
N VAL A 211 -25.06 8.87 -11.94
CA VAL A 211 -23.89 8.07 -12.34
C VAL A 211 -22.72 8.33 -11.41
N TYR A 212 -22.10 7.26 -10.90
CA TYR A 212 -20.94 7.34 -10.03
C TYR A 212 -19.63 7.37 -10.78
N PHE A 213 -18.78 8.32 -10.42
CA PHE A 213 -17.40 8.47 -10.90
C PHE A 213 -16.42 8.29 -9.76
N SER A 214 -15.41 7.46 -9.96
CA SER A 214 -14.36 7.25 -8.97
C SER A 214 -13.19 8.21 -9.19
N VAL A 215 -12.95 9.10 -8.25
CA VAL A 215 -11.84 10.05 -8.25
C VAL A 215 -10.71 9.52 -7.37
N PRO A 216 -9.49 9.34 -7.89
CA PRO A 216 -8.39 8.82 -7.10
C PRO A 216 -7.82 9.87 -6.15
N ASN A 217 -7.60 9.47 -4.89
CA ASN A 217 -6.79 10.21 -3.94
C ASN A 217 -5.35 9.73 -4.03
N TYR A 218 -4.46 10.63 -4.39
CA TYR A 218 -3.05 10.30 -4.54
C TYR A 218 -2.28 10.56 -3.25
N LEU A 219 -1.31 9.69 -2.98
CA LEU A 219 -0.28 9.94 -1.99
C LEU A 219 0.64 11.07 -2.46
N THR A 220 1.45 11.57 -1.52
CA THR A 220 2.41 12.64 -1.76
C THR A 220 3.29 12.33 -2.98
N ASN A 221 3.41 13.30 -3.86
CA ASN A 221 4.28 13.25 -5.02
C ASN A 221 5.76 13.28 -4.56
N ARG A 222 6.70 13.49 -5.50
CA ARG A 222 8.13 13.60 -5.18
C ARG A 222 8.36 14.69 -4.12
N ARG A 223 9.14 14.34 -3.09
CA ARG A 223 9.57 15.27 -2.04
C ARG A 223 11.08 15.22 -1.92
N ILE A 224 11.65 16.39 -1.71
CA ILE A 224 13.08 16.57 -1.49
C ILE A 224 13.26 17.12 -0.08
N ASN A 225 14.06 16.45 0.73
CA ASN A 225 14.43 16.86 2.06
C ASN A 225 15.92 17.09 2.14
N LEU A 226 16.32 18.20 2.74
CA LEU A 226 17.69 18.45 3.15
C LEU A 226 17.75 18.42 4.68
N LYS A 227 18.64 17.60 5.23
CA LYS A 227 18.85 17.43 6.68
C LYS A 227 20.27 17.82 7.04
N LEU A 228 20.41 18.52 8.14
CA LEU A 228 21.67 18.71 8.86
C LEU A 228 21.53 18.04 10.24
N ILE A 229 22.37 17.08 10.51
CA ILE A 229 22.40 16.33 11.77
C ILE A 229 23.67 16.75 12.50
N LEU A 230 23.51 17.32 13.67
CA LEU A 230 24.61 17.72 14.54
C LEU A 230 24.40 17.10 15.93
N ARG A 231 25.39 16.39 16.44
CA ARG A 231 25.38 15.85 17.79
C ARG A 231 26.48 16.53 18.59
N LEU A 232 26.09 17.25 19.61
CA LEU A 232 27.03 17.87 20.58
C LEU A 232 27.75 16.79 21.38
N LYS A 233 28.94 17.12 21.86
CA LYS A 233 29.70 16.30 22.79
C LYS A 233 29.16 16.44 24.20
#